data_77524df1fe0e255883ec287ba3b9c89e
#
_entry.id   77524df1fe0e255883ec287ba3b9c89e
#
_cell.length_a   1.000
_cell.length_b   1.000
_cell.length_c   1.000
_cell.angle_alpha   90.00
_cell.angle_beta   90.00
_cell.angle_gamma   90.00
#
_symmetry.space_group_name_H-M   'P 1'
#
loop_
_entity.id
_entity.type
_entity.pdbx_description
1 polymer ?
#
loop_
_entity_poly.entity_id
_entity_poly.type
_entity_poly.pdbx_seq_one_letter_code
_entity_poly.pdbx_strand_id
1 'polypeptide(L)'
;MQYDVGYDRPREKLQKKGAAALTNAELLQILIGSGNAQASVVRIAKRALTQLTKHGTNISHDVLVEVTGLGPARACQIIAAFELASRYPMSSKQLTIDSLEKARGLLVELTLSRSPKLVYLTLDGAKRLIAKRTIRIVDSTHPSELLRSVFSNVVTDQAAGIMIAIGHARHTLDPSMFELSLARDLNGMAQLFIVTVHDLLLLNKDTDRSLRGESW
;
A
#
# COMPACT_ATOMS: atom_id res chain seq x y z
N MET A 1 12.90 -3.73 -39.03
CA MET A 1 12.91 -3.93 -37.60
C MET A 1 12.24 -5.26 -37.31
N GLN A 2 13.03 -6.34 -37.16
CA GLN A 2 12.54 -7.67 -36.84
C GLN A 2 12.00 -7.66 -35.41
N TYR A 3 10.73 -7.95 -35.23
CA TYR A 3 10.14 -8.25 -33.91
C TYR A 3 10.40 -9.74 -33.66
N ASP A 4 11.05 -10.02 -32.53
CA ASP A 4 11.28 -11.38 -32.05
C ASP A 4 9.94 -12.11 -31.95
N VAL A 5 9.86 -13.27 -32.58
CA VAL A 5 8.69 -14.14 -32.58
C VAL A 5 8.53 -14.73 -31.20
N GLY A 6 7.61 -14.15 -30.41
CA GLY A 6 7.29 -14.65 -29.03
C GLY A 6 6.94 -13.59 -27.98
N TYR A 7 7.12 -12.30 -28.27
CA TYR A 7 6.79 -11.25 -27.30
C TYR A 7 5.47 -10.56 -27.67
N ASP A 8 4.41 -10.87 -26.94
CA ASP A 8 3.12 -10.18 -27.09
C ASP A 8 3.31 -8.67 -26.93
N ARG A 9 2.82 -7.86 -27.87
CA ARG A 9 2.81 -6.39 -27.69
C ARG A 9 2.00 -6.02 -26.47
N PRO A 10 2.29 -4.93 -25.74
CA PRO A 10 1.59 -4.59 -24.51
C PRO A 10 0.07 -4.61 -24.60
N ARG A 11 -0.50 -4.15 -25.73
CA ARG A 11 -1.95 -4.20 -25.97
C ARG A 11 -2.49 -5.62 -26.15
N GLU A 12 -1.77 -6.47 -26.84
CA GLU A 12 -2.12 -7.88 -27.02
C GLU A 12 -2.01 -8.64 -25.71
N LYS A 13 -0.96 -8.35 -24.94
CA LYS A 13 -0.76 -8.90 -23.59
C LYS A 13 -1.88 -8.47 -22.63
N LEU A 14 -2.32 -7.20 -22.71
CA LEU A 14 -3.46 -6.70 -21.94
C LEU A 14 -4.73 -7.50 -22.26
N GLN A 15 -5.03 -7.69 -23.55
CA GLN A 15 -6.23 -8.40 -24.01
C GLN A 15 -6.23 -9.87 -23.59
N LYS A 16 -5.06 -10.55 -23.73
CA LYS A 16 -4.94 -11.98 -23.45
C LYS A 16 -4.83 -12.32 -21.96
N LYS A 17 -4.12 -11.48 -21.18
CA LYS A 17 -3.69 -11.81 -19.81
C LYS A 17 -4.19 -10.83 -18.75
N GLY A 18 -4.88 -9.76 -19.16
CA GLY A 18 -5.36 -8.71 -18.26
C GLY A 18 -4.27 -7.74 -17.79
N ALA A 19 -4.69 -6.65 -17.16
CA ALA A 19 -3.81 -5.55 -16.74
C ALA A 19 -2.76 -5.96 -15.69
N ALA A 20 -3.11 -6.87 -14.80
CA ALA A 20 -2.22 -7.35 -13.73
C ALA A 20 -0.97 -8.08 -14.25
N ALA A 21 -0.99 -8.58 -15.47
CA ALA A 21 0.14 -9.25 -16.09
C ALA A 21 1.17 -8.28 -16.70
N LEU A 22 0.86 -6.99 -16.79
CA LEU A 22 1.73 -5.98 -17.40
C LEU A 22 2.61 -5.30 -16.37
N THR A 23 3.83 -4.96 -16.77
CA THR A 23 4.70 -4.08 -16.00
C THR A 23 4.22 -2.62 -16.08
N ASN A 24 4.62 -1.78 -15.11
CA ASN A 24 4.29 -0.35 -15.13
C ASN A 24 4.76 0.34 -16.43
N ALA A 25 5.91 -0.06 -16.98
CA ALA A 25 6.40 0.47 -18.24
C ALA A 25 5.51 0.05 -19.43
N GLU A 26 4.98 -1.18 -19.44
CA GLU A 26 4.05 -1.65 -20.48
C GLU A 26 2.69 -0.95 -20.38
N LEU A 27 2.18 -0.71 -19.17
CA LEU A 27 0.95 0.08 -18.96
C LEU A 27 1.12 1.51 -19.48
N LEU A 28 2.25 2.16 -19.19
CA LEU A 28 2.56 3.48 -19.73
C LEU A 28 2.69 3.48 -21.26
N GLN A 29 3.25 2.42 -21.87
CA GLN A 29 3.29 2.31 -23.33
C GLN A 29 1.89 2.28 -23.94
N ILE A 30 0.92 1.65 -23.28
CA ILE A 30 -0.47 1.61 -23.74
C ILE A 30 -1.10 3.01 -23.66
N LEU A 31 -0.90 3.73 -22.54
CA LEU A 31 -1.41 5.09 -22.36
C LEU A 31 -0.79 6.09 -23.35
N ILE A 32 0.52 6.01 -23.56
CA ILE A 32 1.25 6.88 -24.50
C ILE A 32 0.89 6.56 -25.96
N GLY A 33 0.60 5.30 -26.25
CA GLY A 33 0.12 4.81 -27.54
C GLY A 33 1.25 4.54 -28.54
N SER A 34 1.96 5.56 -29.00
CA SER A 34 3.02 5.45 -30.00
C SER A 34 4.23 6.31 -29.67
N GLY A 35 5.39 5.99 -30.24
CA GLY A 35 6.55 6.87 -30.27
C GLY A 35 6.36 8.05 -31.23
N ASN A 36 7.39 8.86 -31.32
CA ASN A 36 7.50 9.94 -32.31
C ASN A 36 8.92 9.99 -32.91
N ALA A 37 9.22 11.00 -33.69
CA ALA A 37 10.53 11.18 -34.32
C ALA A 37 11.68 11.27 -33.29
N GLN A 38 11.40 11.72 -32.06
CA GLN A 38 12.41 11.93 -31.02
C GLN A 38 12.73 10.66 -30.22
N ALA A 39 11.74 9.77 -30.00
CA ALA A 39 11.92 8.57 -29.20
C ALA A 39 10.85 7.50 -29.47
N SER A 40 11.24 6.23 -29.32
CA SER A 40 10.29 5.11 -29.33
C SER A 40 9.39 5.15 -28.08
N VAL A 41 8.18 4.58 -28.18
CA VAL A 41 7.22 4.51 -27.06
C VAL A 41 7.82 3.84 -25.82
N VAL A 42 8.66 2.82 -26.01
CA VAL A 42 9.37 2.14 -24.91
C VAL A 42 10.29 3.08 -24.14
N ARG A 43 11.03 3.92 -24.87
CA ARG A 43 11.97 4.88 -24.26
C ARG A 43 11.22 5.99 -23.55
N ILE A 44 10.15 6.51 -24.13
CA ILE A 44 9.29 7.52 -23.53
C ILE A 44 8.67 6.98 -22.24
N ALA A 45 8.10 5.78 -22.27
CA ALA A 45 7.48 5.13 -21.12
C ALA A 45 8.48 4.90 -19.98
N LYS A 46 9.70 4.45 -20.25
CA LYS A 46 10.75 4.29 -19.23
C LYS A 46 11.12 5.61 -18.58
N ARG A 47 11.27 6.70 -19.36
CA ARG A 47 11.58 8.05 -18.81
C ARG A 47 10.42 8.59 -17.98
N ALA A 48 9.19 8.46 -18.46
CA ALA A 48 8.00 8.83 -17.71
C ALA A 48 7.89 8.06 -16.40
N LEU A 49 8.16 6.74 -16.41
CA LEU A 49 8.18 5.91 -15.21
C LEU A 49 9.20 6.40 -14.17
N THR A 50 10.39 6.85 -14.61
CA THR A 50 11.40 7.43 -13.72
C THR A 50 10.86 8.68 -13.02
N GLN A 51 10.14 9.54 -13.71
CA GLN A 51 9.52 10.72 -13.08
C GLN A 51 8.39 10.33 -12.13
N LEU A 52 7.56 9.38 -12.52
CA LEU A 52 6.49 8.85 -11.66
C LEU A 52 7.04 8.20 -10.38
N THR A 53 8.16 7.51 -10.45
CA THR A 53 8.82 6.94 -9.26
C THR A 53 9.31 8.01 -8.28
N LYS A 54 9.68 9.20 -8.78
CA LYS A 54 10.13 10.33 -7.95
C LYS A 54 8.98 11.14 -7.35
N HIS A 55 7.94 11.38 -8.13
CA HIS A 55 6.87 12.33 -7.81
C HIS A 55 5.54 11.67 -7.41
N GLY A 56 5.41 10.34 -7.60
CA GLY A 56 4.15 9.63 -7.36
C GLY A 56 3.04 10.01 -8.36
N THR A 57 1.80 9.78 -7.95
CA THR A 57 0.60 10.11 -8.75
C THR A 57 0.27 11.59 -8.77
N ASN A 58 0.85 12.41 -7.85
CA ASN A 58 0.67 13.86 -7.79
C ASN A 58 1.64 14.62 -8.72
N ILE A 59 2.20 13.93 -9.72
CA ILE A 59 3.11 14.53 -10.68
C ILE A 59 2.42 15.66 -11.48
N SER A 60 3.10 16.81 -11.61
CA SER A 60 2.56 17.92 -12.36
C SER A 60 2.69 17.73 -13.88
N HIS A 61 1.84 18.42 -14.62
CA HIS A 61 1.87 18.47 -16.09
C HIS A 61 3.26 18.88 -16.62
N ASP A 62 3.85 19.91 -16.00
CA ASP A 62 5.13 20.48 -16.45
C ASP A 62 6.27 19.47 -16.36
N VAL A 63 6.36 18.72 -15.25
CA VAL A 63 7.35 17.66 -15.08
C VAL A 63 7.20 16.55 -16.14
N LEU A 64 5.97 16.22 -16.53
CA LEU A 64 5.74 15.22 -17.58
C LEU A 64 6.09 15.74 -18.97
N VAL A 65 5.83 17.01 -19.26
CA VAL A 65 6.15 17.60 -20.57
C VAL A 65 7.66 17.71 -20.79
N GLU A 66 8.46 17.85 -19.75
CA GLU A 66 9.94 17.81 -19.82
C GLU A 66 10.48 16.43 -20.29
N VAL A 67 9.67 15.38 -20.21
CA VAL A 67 10.08 14.07 -20.70
C VAL A 67 10.16 14.07 -22.22
N THR A 68 11.35 13.97 -22.77
CA THR A 68 11.60 13.97 -24.20
C THR A 68 10.70 12.96 -24.94
N GLY A 69 9.87 13.45 -25.83
CA GLY A 69 8.91 12.67 -26.63
C GLY A 69 7.53 12.55 -26.00
N LEU A 70 7.30 13.05 -24.78
CA LEU A 70 6.01 13.07 -24.14
C LEU A 70 5.37 14.46 -24.32
N GLY A 71 4.74 14.71 -25.42
CA GLY A 71 4.08 16.02 -25.65
C GLY A 71 2.93 16.32 -24.69
N PRO A 72 2.44 17.59 -24.62
CA PRO A 72 1.42 18.04 -23.67
C PRO A 72 0.16 17.17 -23.62
N ALA A 73 -0.35 16.75 -24.79
CA ALA A 73 -1.55 15.90 -24.87
C ALA A 73 -1.38 14.56 -24.13
N ARG A 74 -0.21 13.93 -24.25
CA ARG A 74 0.07 12.66 -23.57
C ARG A 74 0.32 12.84 -22.07
N ALA A 75 0.90 13.96 -21.67
CA ALA A 75 1.00 14.35 -20.27
C ALA A 75 -0.39 14.47 -19.64
N CYS A 76 -1.32 15.16 -20.30
CA CYS A 76 -2.72 15.25 -19.87
C CYS A 76 -3.39 13.87 -19.79
N GLN A 77 -3.15 12.96 -20.74
CA GLN A 77 -3.72 11.61 -20.72
C GLN A 77 -3.26 10.83 -19.48
N ILE A 78 -1.98 10.91 -19.11
CA ILE A 78 -1.44 10.24 -17.92
C ILE A 78 -2.08 10.81 -16.65
N ILE A 79 -2.15 12.13 -16.52
CA ILE A 79 -2.75 12.79 -15.34
C ILE A 79 -4.24 12.44 -15.26
N ALA A 80 -4.96 12.52 -16.37
CA ALA A 80 -6.38 12.17 -16.40
C ALA A 80 -6.62 10.70 -16.04
N ALA A 81 -5.74 9.79 -16.44
CA ALA A 81 -5.84 8.38 -16.05
C ALA A 81 -5.66 8.19 -14.53
N PHE A 82 -4.73 8.90 -13.89
CA PHE A 82 -4.56 8.86 -12.44
C PHE A 82 -5.77 9.45 -11.71
N GLU A 83 -6.29 10.57 -12.19
CA GLU A 83 -7.49 11.20 -11.61
C GLU A 83 -8.71 10.28 -11.76
N LEU A 84 -8.92 9.66 -12.91
CA LEU A 84 -9.99 8.69 -13.09
C LEU A 84 -9.83 7.48 -12.16
N ALA A 85 -8.62 6.94 -12.02
CA ALA A 85 -8.35 5.82 -11.11
C ALA A 85 -8.61 6.20 -9.65
N SER A 86 -8.38 7.46 -9.26
CA SER A 86 -8.70 7.93 -7.91
C SER A 86 -10.20 8.08 -7.67
N ARG A 87 -10.96 8.52 -8.69
CA ARG A 87 -12.44 8.67 -8.60
C ARG A 87 -13.16 7.34 -8.70
N TYR A 88 -12.61 6.39 -9.42
CA TYR A 88 -13.14 5.04 -9.59
C TYR A 88 -12.12 4.02 -9.07
N PRO A 89 -11.85 4.02 -7.75
CA PRO A 89 -10.95 3.02 -7.20
C PRO A 89 -11.53 1.67 -7.60
N MET A 90 -10.71 0.90 -8.35
CA MET A 90 -11.13 -0.45 -8.71
C MET A 90 -11.51 -1.14 -7.40
N SER A 91 -12.76 -1.57 -7.32
CA SER A 91 -13.18 -2.55 -6.33
C SER A 91 -12.39 -3.83 -6.64
N SER A 92 -11.08 -3.84 -6.32
CA SER A 92 -10.42 -5.11 -6.03
C SER A 92 -11.39 -5.81 -5.08
N LYS A 93 -11.61 -7.10 -5.19
CA LYS A 93 -12.33 -7.88 -4.18
C LYS A 93 -11.75 -7.42 -2.84
N GLN A 94 -12.41 -6.42 -2.22
CA GLN A 94 -11.86 -5.79 -1.03
C GLN A 94 -11.73 -6.92 -0.04
N LEU A 95 -10.52 -7.24 0.32
CA LEU A 95 -10.24 -8.34 1.22
C LEU A 95 -10.94 -8.05 2.54
N THR A 96 -11.97 -8.80 2.85
CA THR A 96 -12.68 -8.67 4.12
C THR A 96 -11.87 -9.39 5.18
N ILE A 97 -11.52 -8.69 6.23
CA ILE A 97 -10.77 -9.22 7.38
C ILE A 97 -11.77 -9.64 8.46
N ASP A 98 -12.45 -10.74 8.19
CA ASP A 98 -13.49 -11.31 9.07
C ASP A 98 -12.93 -12.42 9.98
N SER A 99 -11.67 -12.82 9.77
CA SER A 99 -10.99 -13.83 10.58
C SER A 99 -9.52 -13.48 10.82
N LEU A 100 -8.97 -13.99 11.92
CA LEU A 100 -7.55 -13.86 12.25
C LEU A 100 -6.65 -14.50 11.17
N GLU A 101 -7.10 -15.60 10.58
CA GLU A 101 -6.38 -16.30 9.51
C GLU A 101 -6.17 -15.41 8.28
N LYS A 102 -7.21 -14.69 7.84
CA LYS A 102 -7.10 -13.73 6.74
C LYS A 102 -6.17 -12.57 7.09
N ALA A 103 -6.23 -12.07 8.33
CA ALA A 103 -5.29 -11.07 8.79
C ALA A 103 -3.85 -11.59 8.79
N ARG A 104 -3.59 -12.81 9.28
CA ARG A 104 -2.26 -13.44 9.27
C ARG A 104 -1.65 -13.52 7.87
N GLY A 105 -2.43 -13.87 6.85
CA GLY A 105 -1.96 -13.90 5.47
C GLY A 105 -1.38 -12.58 5.00
N LEU A 106 -1.94 -11.44 5.47
CA LEU A 106 -1.42 -10.11 5.18
C LEU A 106 -0.21 -9.72 6.03
N LEU A 107 -0.03 -10.37 7.17
CA LEU A 107 0.95 -10.01 8.19
C LEU A 107 2.18 -10.93 8.18
N VAL A 108 2.21 -11.93 7.30
CA VAL A 108 3.29 -12.93 7.22
C VAL A 108 4.69 -12.31 7.09
N GLU A 109 4.81 -11.17 6.44
CA GLU A 109 6.09 -10.45 6.31
C GLU A 109 6.68 -10.00 7.67
N LEU A 110 5.84 -9.84 8.70
CA LEU A 110 6.31 -9.50 10.05
C LEU A 110 7.07 -10.63 10.70
N THR A 111 6.69 -11.87 10.41
CA THR A 111 7.30 -13.06 11.00
C THR A 111 8.72 -13.32 10.45
N LEU A 112 9.05 -12.73 9.30
CA LEU A 112 10.35 -12.83 8.64
C LEU A 112 11.30 -11.67 8.96
N SER A 113 10.81 -10.65 9.67
CA SER A 113 11.60 -9.45 9.96
C SER A 113 12.56 -9.68 11.14
N ARG A 114 13.84 -9.31 10.97
CA ARG A 114 14.86 -9.34 12.03
C ARG A 114 14.75 -8.15 13.01
N SER A 115 14.08 -7.07 12.61
CA SER A 115 13.85 -5.89 13.44
C SER A 115 12.37 -5.73 13.76
N PRO A 116 12.01 -5.25 14.95
CA PRO A 116 10.61 -5.05 15.31
C PRO A 116 9.95 -4.05 14.35
N LYS A 117 8.81 -4.46 13.83
CA LYS A 117 7.96 -3.65 12.94
C LYS A 117 6.53 -3.73 13.41
N LEU A 118 5.84 -2.62 13.27
CA LEU A 118 4.39 -2.55 13.42
C LEU A 118 3.75 -2.46 12.04
N VAL A 119 2.79 -3.32 11.79
CA VAL A 119 1.89 -3.20 10.64
C VAL A 119 0.50 -2.90 11.15
N TYR A 120 -0.20 -2.00 10.49
CA TYR A 120 -1.61 -1.76 10.77
C TYR A 120 -2.43 -1.79 9.50
N LEU A 121 -3.66 -2.25 9.68
CA LEU A 121 -4.68 -2.35 8.67
C LEU A 121 -5.79 -1.37 9.01
N THR A 122 -6.15 -0.49 8.10
CA THR A 122 -7.36 0.34 8.20
C THR A 122 -8.50 -0.35 7.47
N LEU A 123 -9.67 -0.40 8.10
CA LEU A 123 -10.83 -1.15 7.64
C LEU A 123 -12.05 -0.25 7.55
N ASP A 124 -12.95 -0.53 6.61
CA ASP A 124 -14.25 0.11 6.56
C ASP A 124 -15.27 -0.55 7.51
N GLY A 125 -16.51 -0.03 7.56
CA GLY A 125 -17.58 -0.54 8.42
C GLY A 125 -18.02 -2.00 8.11
N ALA A 126 -17.66 -2.54 6.95
CA ALA A 126 -17.85 -3.93 6.57
C ALA A 126 -16.60 -4.79 6.76
N LYS A 127 -15.61 -4.31 7.50
CA LYS A 127 -14.30 -4.93 7.74
C LYS A 127 -13.49 -5.18 6.46
N ARG A 128 -13.72 -4.42 5.41
CA ARG A 128 -12.95 -4.52 4.18
C ARG A 128 -11.68 -3.69 4.32
N LEU A 129 -10.57 -4.24 3.85
CA LEU A 129 -9.26 -3.59 3.90
C LEU A 129 -9.26 -2.31 3.05
N ILE A 130 -9.02 -1.16 3.69
CA ILE A 130 -8.78 0.11 3.01
C ILE A 130 -7.30 0.23 2.67
N ALA A 131 -6.43 0.10 3.69
CA ALA A 131 -4.99 0.18 3.49
C ALA A 131 -4.23 -0.67 4.51
N LYS A 132 -3.02 -1.08 4.09
CA LYS A 132 -2.01 -1.74 4.94
C LYS A 132 -0.77 -0.84 4.97
N ARG A 133 -0.25 -0.55 6.15
CA ARG A 133 0.96 0.27 6.32
C ARG A 133 1.90 -0.34 7.35
N THR A 134 3.19 -0.07 7.16
CA THR A 134 4.25 -0.60 8.03
C THR A 134 5.02 0.55 8.63
N ILE A 135 5.26 0.50 9.95
CA ILE A 135 6.11 1.43 10.68
C ILE A 135 7.25 0.63 11.31
N ARG A 136 8.48 1.12 11.19
CA ARG A 136 9.62 0.56 11.90
C ARG A 136 9.62 1.06 13.34
N ILE A 137 9.74 0.15 14.29
CA ILE A 137 9.92 0.47 15.72
C ILE A 137 11.43 0.56 15.97
N VAL A 138 11.87 1.66 16.57
CA VAL A 138 13.24 1.85 17.05
C VAL A 138 13.21 2.06 18.57
N ASP A 139 14.33 1.86 19.25
CA ASP A 139 14.38 1.86 20.71
C ASP A 139 13.89 3.18 21.36
N SER A 140 14.01 4.29 20.64
CA SER A 140 13.51 5.61 21.07
C SER A 140 12.04 5.87 20.71
N THR A 141 11.33 4.92 20.07
CA THR A 141 9.94 5.13 19.64
C THR A 141 9.01 5.16 20.85
N HIS A 142 8.27 6.25 21.03
CA HIS A 142 7.27 6.36 22.08
C HIS A 142 5.89 5.91 21.56
N PRO A 143 5.06 5.17 22.38
CA PRO A 143 3.73 4.73 21.95
C PRO A 143 2.86 5.84 21.38
N SER A 144 2.86 7.03 22.02
CA SER A 144 2.05 8.17 21.60
C SER A 144 2.45 8.75 20.23
N GLU A 145 3.74 8.76 19.87
CA GLU A 145 4.21 9.22 18.56
C GLU A 145 3.77 8.24 17.47
N LEU A 146 3.88 6.96 17.76
CA LEU A 146 3.48 5.90 16.87
C LEU A 146 1.97 5.97 16.60
N LEU A 147 1.16 6.10 17.66
CA LEU A 147 -0.28 6.23 17.52
C LEU A 147 -0.71 7.51 16.81
N ARG A 148 0.00 8.63 17.00
CA ARG A 148 -0.25 9.86 16.24
C ARG A 148 -0.14 9.62 14.74
N SER A 149 0.92 8.92 14.31
CA SER A 149 1.10 8.56 12.90
C SER A 149 0.00 7.63 12.39
N VAL A 150 -0.37 6.62 13.19
CA VAL A 150 -1.44 5.68 12.86
C VAL A 150 -2.77 6.40 12.69
N PHE A 151 -3.19 7.21 13.68
CA PHE A 151 -4.50 7.88 13.67
C PHE A 151 -4.59 9.01 12.64
N SER A 152 -3.49 9.65 12.27
CA SER A 152 -3.47 10.55 11.11
C SER A 152 -3.94 9.84 9.83
N ASN A 153 -3.47 8.60 9.62
CA ASN A 153 -3.89 7.80 8.47
C ASN A 153 -5.31 7.22 8.64
N VAL A 154 -5.72 6.87 9.85
CA VAL A 154 -7.10 6.43 10.15
C VAL A 154 -8.11 7.49 9.73
N VAL A 155 -7.82 8.77 10.04
CA VAL A 155 -8.66 9.92 9.63
C VAL A 155 -8.63 10.11 8.12
N THR A 156 -7.45 10.08 7.50
CA THR A 156 -7.30 10.23 6.05
C THR A 156 -8.04 9.14 5.28
N ASP A 157 -8.00 7.91 5.76
CA ASP A 157 -8.66 6.76 5.17
C ASP A 157 -10.18 6.73 5.46
N GLN A 158 -10.68 7.60 6.36
CA GLN A 158 -12.05 7.54 6.88
C GLN A 158 -12.39 6.13 7.40
N ALA A 159 -11.44 5.51 8.09
CA ALA A 159 -11.57 4.14 8.55
C ALA A 159 -12.55 4.02 9.72
N ALA A 160 -13.41 3.00 9.66
CA ALA A 160 -14.32 2.63 10.76
C ALA A 160 -13.68 1.64 11.74
N GLY A 161 -12.61 0.95 11.31
CA GLY A 161 -11.91 -0.03 12.11
C GLY A 161 -10.41 -0.07 11.86
N ILE A 162 -9.67 -0.57 12.84
CA ILE A 162 -8.22 -0.76 12.78
C ILE A 162 -7.84 -2.11 13.39
N MET A 163 -6.82 -2.74 12.81
CA MET A 163 -6.10 -3.88 13.38
C MET A 163 -4.62 -3.58 13.35
N ILE A 164 -3.93 -3.83 14.45
CA ILE A 164 -2.47 -3.61 14.57
C ILE A 164 -1.78 -4.94 14.83
N ALA A 165 -0.58 -5.11 14.28
CA ALA A 165 0.27 -6.25 14.55
C ALA A 165 1.72 -5.83 14.72
N ILE A 166 2.42 -6.44 15.68
CA ILE A 166 3.84 -6.24 15.92
C ILE A 166 4.57 -7.56 15.69
N GLY A 167 5.56 -7.53 14.83
CA GLY A 167 6.41 -8.70 14.56
C GLY A 167 7.61 -8.75 15.48
N HIS A 168 7.91 -9.94 16.00
CA HIS A 168 9.03 -10.21 16.89
C HIS A 168 9.93 -11.33 16.37
N ALA A 169 11.24 -11.16 16.57
CA ALA A 169 12.22 -12.22 16.32
C ALA A 169 12.36 -13.20 17.51
N ARG A 170 11.76 -12.89 18.67
CA ARG A 170 11.83 -13.71 19.89
C ARG A 170 10.85 -14.90 19.84
N HIS A 171 11.19 -15.97 20.55
CA HIS A 171 10.36 -17.17 20.59
C HIS A 171 9.10 -17.02 21.45
N THR A 172 9.16 -16.24 22.53
CA THR A 172 8.01 -15.97 23.40
C THR A 172 7.34 -14.66 23.00
N LEU A 173 6.02 -14.61 23.10
CA LEU A 173 5.21 -13.43 22.81
C LEU A 173 4.64 -12.80 24.09
N ASP A 174 5.40 -12.89 25.20
CA ASP A 174 5.02 -12.17 26.43
C ASP A 174 5.11 -10.67 26.17
N PRO A 175 3.99 -9.92 26.41
CA PRO A 175 3.95 -8.52 26.07
C PRO A 175 4.89 -7.72 26.95
N SER A 176 5.65 -6.84 26.34
CA SER A 176 6.49 -5.86 27.04
C SER A 176 5.64 -4.71 27.58
N MET A 177 6.22 -3.92 28.50
CA MET A 177 5.58 -2.69 28.99
C MET A 177 5.22 -1.72 27.87
N PHE A 178 6.03 -1.65 26.82
CA PHE A 178 5.76 -0.85 25.63
C PHE A 178 4.47 -1.31 24.94
N GLU A 179 4.31 -2.62 24.71
CA GLU A 179 3.14 -3.18 24.02
C GLU A 179 1.86 -3.06 24.83
N LEU A 180 1.96 -3.23 26.15
CA LEU A 180 0.83 -3.02 27.05
C LEU A 180 0.42 -1.53 27.09
N SER A 181 1.38 -0.62 27.14
CA SER A 181 1.10 0.82 27.05
C SER A 181 0.47 1.19 25.70
N LEU A 182 1.04 0.65 24.62
CA LEU A 182 0.50 0.87 23.27
C LEU A 182 -0.95 0.38 23.13
N ALA A 183 -1.28 -0.79 23.68
CA ALA A 183 -2.63 -1.34 23.66
C ALA A 183 -3.63 -0.43 24.40
N ARG A 184 -3.25 0.04 25.59
CA ARG A 184 -4.07 0.95 26.41
C ARG A 184 -4.31 2.29 25.69
N ASP A 185 -3.23 2.90 25.19
CA ASP A 185 -3.30 4.21 24.53
C ASP A 185 -4.07 4.10 23.19
N LEU A 186 -3.91 2.97 22.48
CA LEU A 186 -4.65 2.66 21.25
C LEU A 186 -6.15 2.64 21.52
N ASN A 187 -6.60 1.95 22.57
CA ASN A 187 -8.01 1.87 22.91
C ASN A 187 -8.59 3.25 23.29
N GLY A 188 -7.86 4.02 24.10
CA GLY A 188 -8.26 5.39 24.47
C GLY A 188 -8.41 6.30 23.23
N MET A 189 -7.46 6.27 22.32
CA MET A 189 -7.53 7.04 21.07
C MET A 189 -8.67 6.56 20.17
N ALA A 190 -8.85 5.26 20.03
CA ALA A 190 -9.90 4.69 19.20
C ALA A 190 -11.30 5.12 19.64
N GLN A 191 -11.54 5.21 20.94
CA GLN A 191 -12.79 5.73 21.51
C GLN A 191 -13.02 7.21 21.13
N LEU A 192 -11.98 8.05 21.20
CA LEU A 192 -12.07 9.46 20.81
C LEU A 192 -12.39 9.65 19.32
N PHE A 193 -11.88 8.79 18.47
CA PHE A 193 -12.09 8.84 17.01
C PHE A 193 -13.29 8.00 16.53
N ILE A 194 -13.99 7.32 17.45
CA ILE A 194 -15.14 6.43 17.13
C ILE A 194 -14.72 5.35 16.14
N VAL A 195 -13.54 4.75 16.35
CA VAL A 195 -12.96 3.70 15.50
C VAL A 195 -12.92 2.39 16.29
N THR A 196 -13.34 1.29 15.68
CA THR A 196 -13.28 -0.03 16.31
C THR A 196 -11.87 -0.61 16.22
N VAL A 197 -11.24 -0.88 17.36
CA VAL A 197 -10.02 -1.71 17.39
C VAL A 197 -10.42 -3.17 17.33
N HIS A 198 -10.07 -3.84 16.22
CA HIS A 198 -10.38 -5.26 16.04
C HIS A 198 -9.45 -6.16 16.82
N ASP A 199 -8.14 -5.84 16.79
CA ASP A 199 -7.13 -6.55 17.58
C ASP A 199 -5.81 -5.76 17.62
N LEU A 200 -4.95 -6.10 18.60
CA LEU A 200 -3.52 -5.86 18.61
C LEU A 200 -2.83 -7.20 18.78
N LEU A 201 -2.12 -7.62 17.73
CA LEU A 201 -1.49 -8.93 17.63
C LEU A 201 0.02 -8.82 17.84
N LEU A 202 0.57 -9.71 18.64
CA LEU A 202 2.00 -10.00 18.63
C LEU A 202 2.23 -11.24 17.76
N LEU A 203 3.20 -11.17 16.86
CA LEU A 203 3.48 -12.24 15.90
C LEU A 203 4.95 -12.62 15.92
N ASN A 204 5.24 -13.92 15.89
CA ASN A 204 6.55 -14.44 15.56
C ASN A 204 6.42 -15.48 14.44
N LYS A 205 7.51 -16.19 14.13
CA LYS A 205 7.55 -17.21 13.08
C LYS A 205 6.58 -18.37 13.35
N ASP A 206 6.36 -18.72 14.59
CA ASP A 206 5.72 -19.97 15.00
C ASP A 206 4.29 -19.76 15.53
N THR A 207 4.01 -18.60 16.14
CA THR A 207 2.76 -18.36 16.86
C THR A 207 2.33 -16.89 16.81
N ASP A 208 1.12 -16.65 17.26
CA ASP A 208 0.54 -15.30 17.49
C ASP A 208 -0.09 -15.22 18.87
N ARG A 209 -0.17 -14.00 19.40
CA ARG A 209 -0.87 -13.67 20.63
C ARG A 209 -1.70 -12.43 20.45
N SER A 210 -2.99 -12.51 20.74
CA SER A 210 -3.88 -11.35 20.82
C SER A 210 -3.73 -10.66 22.16
N LEU A 211 -3.63 -9.35 22.16
CA LEU A 211 -3.70 -8.53 23.38
C LEU A 211 -5.10 -8.00 23.65
N ARG A 212 -6.08 -8.40 22.86
CA ARG A 212 -7.48 -8.08 23.07
C ARG A 212 -7.97 -8.69 24.38
N GLY A 213 -8.35 -7.86 25.34
CA GLY A 213 -8.81 -8.30 26.66
C GLY A 213 -7.75 -8.30 27.75
N GLU A 214 -6.47 -8.12 27.46
CA GLU A 214 -5.42 -8.02 28.49
C GLU A 214 -5.22 -6.57 29.00
N SER A 215 -5.65 -5.56 28.25
CA SER A 215 -5.37 -4.14 28.57
C SER A 215 -6.50 -3.18 28.18
N TRP A 216 -7.71 -3.69 27.96
CA TRP A 216 -8.84 -2.95 27.36
C TRP A 216 -9.84 -2.50 28.42
#